data_28213f92cca2aec4172d00b058a54bd4
#
_entry.id   28213f92cca2aec4172d00b058a54bd4
#
_cell.length_a   1.000
_cell.length_b   1.000
_cell.length_c   1.000
_cell.angle_alpha   90.00
_cell.angle_beta   90.00
_cell.angle_gamma   90.00
#
_symmetry.space_group_name_H-M   'P 1'
#
loop_
_entity.id
_entity.type
_entity.pdbx_description
1 polymer ?
#
loop_
_entity_poly.entity_id
_entity_poly.type
_entity_poly.pdbx_seq_one_letter_code
_entity_poly.pdbx_strand_id
1 'polypeptide(L)'
;EVTVYGKAVGKRVNQIIKSVIKKDMTNYQKVQAVHNWMIRNVKYDYYSLKRGYVPSVSHTAKGALLKKVAVCDGYSHAFQMVMRKLKIPCRFVTGSSGSVGHAWNMVKLSGKWYHIDVTFDDPIINGTNTNKKPYYTYFLKSSSVMKKTHHFTASKYPTCNSKKYD
;
A
#
# COMPACT_ATOMS: atom_id res chain seq x y z
N GLU A 1 0.99 23.16 11.55
CA GLU A 1 2.18 23.57 10.76
C GLU A 1 2.51 22.52 9.72
N VAL A 2 2.42 22.89 8.45
CA VAL A 2 2.86 22.01 7.35
C VAL A 2 4.39 22.08 7.34
N THR A 3 5.04 21.03 7.78
CA THR A 3 6.50 20.96 7.75
C THR A 3 7.02 20.99 6.30
N VAL A 4 8.28 21.37 6.10
CA VAL A 4 8.92 21.33 4.76
C VAL A 4 8.78 19.94 4.13
N TYR A 5 8.90 18.90 4.92
CA TYR A 5 8.72 17.50 4.44
C TYR A 5 7.27 17.21 4.07
N GLY A 6 6.31 17.76 4.81
CA GLY A 6 4.89 17.63 4.47
C GLY A 6 4.54 18.28 3.12
N LYS A 7 5.13 19.42 2.81
CA LYS A 7 4.97 20.08 1.49
C LYS A 7 5.54 19.23 0.37
N ALA A 8 6.74 18.68 0.54
CA ALA A 8 7.38 17.86 -0.50
C ALA A 8 6.60 16.57 -0.75
N VAL A 9 6.12 15.91 0.30
CA VAL A 9 5.27 14.70 0.19
C VAL A 9 3.95 15.04 -0.50
N GLY A 10 3.28 16.12 -0.10
CA GLY A 10 2.04 16.57 -0.74
C GLY A 10 2.22 16.89 -2.22
N LYS A 11 3.31 17.54 -2.58
CA LYS A 11 3.65 17.81 -3.99
C LYS A 11 3.84 16.51 -4.78
N ARG A 12 4.51 15.52 -4.18
CA ARG A 12 4.70 14.21 -4.82
C ARG A 12 3.36 13.49 -5.02
N VAL A 13 2.48 13.50 -4.02
CA VAL A 13 1.14 12.94 -4.15
C VAL A 13 0.40 13.56 -5.34
N ASN A 14 0.42 14.88 -5.46
CA ASN A 14 -0.20 15.57 -6.59
C ASN A 14 0.42 15.18 -7.93
N GLN A 15 1.75 15.03 -7.99
CA GLN A 15 2.46 14.58 -9.20
C GLN A 15 2.04 13.16 -9.61
N ILE A 16 1.93 12.25 -8.65
CA ILE A 16 1.47 10.87 -8.89
C ILE A 16 0.05 10.91 -9.48
N ILE A 17 -0.86 11.61 -8.83
CA ILE A 17 -2.25 11.71 -9.29
C ILE A 17 -2.30 12.27 -10.70
N LYS A 18 -1.57 13.35 -10.97
CA LYS A 18 -1.52 13.94 -12.30
C LYS A 18 -1.01 12.96 -13.37
N SER A 19 -0.06 12.11 -13.02
CA SER A 19 0.57 11.19 -13.98
C SER A 19 -0.26 9.94 -14.27
N VAL A 20 -0.98 9.40 -13.27
CA VAL A 20 -1.63 8.08 -13.41
C VAL A 20 -3.15 8.12 -13.38
N ILE A 21 -3.77 9.20 -12.90
CA ILE A 21 -5.22 9.32 -12.84
C ILE A 21 -5.71 10.09 -14.06
N LYS A 22 -6.62 9.47 -14.81
CA LYS A 22 -7.25 10.07 -15.99
C LYS A 22 -8.68 10.47 -15.66
N LYS A 23 -9.19 11.46 -16.43
CA LYS A 23 -10.60 11.81 -16.39
C LYS A 23 -11.45 10.56 -16.64
N ASP A 24 -12.59 10.46 -16.01
CA ASP A 24 -13.54 9.34 -16.17
C ASP A 24 -13.07 7.96 -15.64
N MET A 25 -11.96 7.89 -14.95
CA MET A 25 -11.58 6.66 -14.23
C MET A 25 -12.59 6.36 -13.10
N THR A 26 -12.98 5.09 -13.00
CA THR A 26 -13.71 4.57 -11.84
C THR A 26 -12.78 4.54 -10.62
N ASN A 27 -13.35 4.45 -9.42
CA ASN A 27 -12.53 4.28 -8.21
C ASN A 27 -11.71 3.00 -8.24
N TYR A 28 -12.24 1.92 -8.81
CA TYR A 28 -11.46 0.70 -9.05
C TYR A 28 -10.21 0.98 -9.88
N GLN A 29 -10.37 1.68 -11.01
CA GLN A 29 -9.26 2.03 -11.89
C GLN A 29 -8.25 2.95 -11.21
N LYS A 30 -8.71 3.89 -10.37
CA LYS A 30 -7.82 4.76 -9.59
C LYS A 30 -7.00 3.98 -8.58
N VAL A 31 -7.62 3.08 -7.84
CA VAL A 31 -6.93 2.20 -6.88
C VAL A 31 -5.88 1.36 -7.60
N GLN A 32 -6.24 0.77 -8.72
CA GLN A 32 -5.31 -0.03 -9.52
C GLN A 32 -4.13 0.80 -10.05
N ALA A 33 -4.39 2.01 -10.53
CA ALA A 33 -3.35 2.90 -11.04
C ALA A 33 -2.33 3.28 -9.96
N VAL A 34 -2.79 3.57 -8.75
CA VAL A 34 -1.92 3.90 -7.61
C VAL A 34 -1.16 2.68 -7.12
N HIS A 35 -1.82 1.54 -7.00
CA HIS A 35 -1.19 0.25 -6.68
C HIS A 35 -0.03 -0.04 -7.63
N ASN A 36 -0.28 0.06 -8.92
CA ASN A 36 0.72 -0.21 -9.95
C ASN A 36 1.87 0.81 -9.91
N TRP A 37 1.56 2.08 -9.68
CA TRP A 37 2.59 3.11 -9.53
C TRP A 37 3.52 2.78 -8.36
N MET A 38 2.95 2.39 -7.22
CA MET A 38 3.73 2.04 -6.03
C MET A 38 4.70 0.88 -6.34
N ILE A 39 4.22 -0.17 -6.95
CA ILE A 39 5.04 -1.35 -7.29
C ILE A 39 6.16 -0.99 -8.27
N ARG A 40 5.86 -0.15 -9.27
CA ARG A 40 6.84 0.24 -10.28
C ARG A 40 7.88 1.23 -9.78
N ASN A 41 7.57 2.02 -8.77
CA ASN A 41 8.41 3.13 -8.34
C ASN A 41 9.03 2.99 -6.96
N VAL A 42 8.46 2.17 -6.08
CA VAL A 42 8.96 1.97 -4.72
C VAL A 42 9.66 0.63 -4.64
N LYS A 43 10.82 0.60 -4.00
CA LYS A 43 11.56 -0.64 -3.71
C LYS A 43 11.35 -1.01 -2.24
N TYR A 44 11.12 -2.29 -1.99
CA TYR A 44 11.14 -2.78 -0.62
C TYR A 44 12.55 -2.67 -0.05
N ASP A 45 12.68 -2.17 1.18
CA ASP A 45 13.96 -1.96 1.82
C ASP A 45 14.53 -3.29 2.37
N TYR A 46 14.72 -4.22 1.46
CA TYR A 46 15.23 -5.55 1.75
C TYR A 46 16.68 -5.50 2.26
N TYR A 47 17.46 -4.59 1.72
CA TYR A 47 18.86 -4.42 2.11
C TYR A 47 19.00 -4.07 3.58
N SER A 48 18.25 -3.10 4.06
CA SER A 48 18.26 -2.70 5.48
C SER A 48 17.71 -3.80 6.38
N LEU A 49 16.62 -4.44 5.96
CA LEU A 49 16.03 -5.57 6.70
C LEU A 49 17.03 -6.70 6.88
N LYS A 50 17.75 -7.07 5.82
CA LYS A 50 18.77 -8.14 5.84
C LYS A 50 19.94 -7.78 6.77
N ARG A 51 20.28 -6.51 6.88
CA ARG A 51 21.33 -6.02 7.78
C ARG A 51 20.89 -5.89 9.24
N GLY A 52 19.61 -6.13 9.55
CA GLY A 52 19.07 -6.05 10.90
C GLY A 52 18.76 -4.64 11.39
N TYR A 53 18.85 -3.62 10.53
CA TYR A 53 18.50 -2.25 10.88
C TYR A 53 17.75 -1.58 9.73
N VAL A 54 16.50 -1.19 9.99
CA VAL A 54 15.67 -0.46 9.04
C VAL A 54 15.64 1.01 9.45
N PRO A 55 16.10 1.94 8.60
CA PRO A 55 16.03 3.37 8.92
C PRO A 55 14.59 3.81 9.16
N SER A 56 14.39 4.71 10.11
CA SER A 56 13.04 5.19 10.45
C SER A 56 12.29 5.77 9.25
N VAL A 57 12.99 6.38 8.29
CA VAL A 57 12.38 6.92 7.07
C VAL A 57 11.72 5.83 6.22
N SER A 58 12.22 4.60 6.23
CA SER A 58 11.62 3.47 5.47
C SER A 58 10.28 3.04 6.04
N HIS A 59 9.93 3.44 7.26
CA HIS A 59 8.64 3.22 7.89
C HIS A 59 7.61 4.33 7.58
N THR A 60 7.94 5.28 6.72
CA THR A 60 7.13 6.47 6.50
C THR A 60 6.70 6.64 5.05
N ALA A 61 5.63 7.39 4.83
CA ALA A 61 5.22 7.80 3.49
C ALA A 61 6.32 8.57 2.75
N LYS A 62 7.13 9.36 3.47
CA LYS A 62 8.29 10.07 2.90
C LYS A 62 9.28 9.09 2.28
N GLY A 63 9.59 7.98 2.96
CA GLY A 63 10.47 6.95 2.43
C GLY A 63 9.93 6.40 1.11
N ALA A 64 8.68 5.98 1.08
CA ALA A 64 8.04 5.43 -0.10
C ALA A 64 7.91 6.45 -1.24
N LEU A 65 7.46 7.67 -0.95
CA LEU A 65 7.10 8.65 -1.98
C LEU A 65 8.30 9.48 -2.48
N LEU A 66 9.23 9.84 -1.61
CA LEU A 66 10.36 10.70 -1.95
C LEU A 66 11.66 9.92 -2.15
N LYS A 67 11.98 9.00 -1.25
CA LYS A 67 13.16 8.14 -1.34
C LYS A 67 12.94 6.94 -2.25
N LYS A 68 11.68 6.56 -2.47
CA LYS A 68 11.27 5.39 -3.24
C LYS A 68 11.81 4.08 -2.67
N VAL A 69 12.01 4.05 -1.36
CA VAL A 69 12.45 2.87 -0.60
C VAL A 69 11.67 2.84 0.71
N ALA A 70 11.05 1.71 1.03
CA ALA A 70 10.25 1.57 2.24
C ALA A 70 10.06 0.09 2.62
N VAL A 71 9.62 -0.13 3.86
CA VAL A 71 9.05 -1.40 4.31
C VAL A 71 7.53 -1.29 4.36
N CYS A 72 6.83 -2.32 4.85
CA CYS A 72 5.37 -2.44 4.73
C CYS A 72 4.57 -1.25 5.24
N ASP A 73 4.92 -0.69 6.38
CA ASP A 73 4.20 0.46 6.93
C ASP A 73 4.45 1.74 6.12
N GLY A 74 5.65 1.92 5.56
CA GLY A 74 5.91 3.02 4.64
C GLY A 74 5.09 2.95 3.35
N TYR A 75 4.99 1.76 2.75
CA TYR A 75 4.07 1.50 1.61
C TYR A 75 2.62 1.84 1.99
N SER A 76 2.19 1.35 3.14
CA SER A 76 0.79 1.47 3.56
C SER A 76 0.40 2.90 3.92
N HIS A 77 1.28 3.65 4.56
CA HIS A 77 1.06 5.08 4.84
C HIS A 77 1.02 5.89 3.53
N ALA A 78 1.92 5.62 2.61
CA ALA A 78 1.97 6.29 1.31
C ALA A 78 0.69 6.02 0.50
N PHE A 79 0.28 4.77 0.42
CA PHE A 79 -0.94 4.38 -0.27
C PHE A 79 -2.17 5.07 0.33
N GLN A 80 -2.31 5.07 1.66
CA GLN A 80 -3.41 5.76 2.34
C GLN A 80 -3.43 7.26 2.04
N MET A 81 -2.26 7.88 2.00
CA MET A 81 -2.14 9.31 1.73
C MET A 81 -2.66 9.66 0.32
N VAL A 82 -2.32 8.86 -0.68
CA VAL A 82 -2.81 9.06 -2.05
C VAL A 82 -4.32 8.80 -2.14
N MET A 83 -4.82 7.73 -1.50
CA MET A 83 -6.25 7.44 -1.44
C MET A 83 -7.04 8.58 -0.80
N ARG A 84 -6.52 9.14 0.29
CA ARG A 84 -7.16 10.27 0.97
C ARG A 84 -7.27 11.48 0.03
N LYS A 85 -6.23 11.78 -0.72
CA LYS A 85 -6.25 12.88 -1.71
C LYS A 85 -7.29 12.62 -2.81
N LEU A 86 -7.47 11.37 -3.21
CA LEU A 86 -8.49 10.95 -4.18
C LEU A 86 -9.89 10.83 -3.59
N LYS A 87 -10.05 11.06 -2.29
CA LYS A 87 -11.31 10.91 -1.56
C LYS A 87 -11.87 9.48 -1.62
N ILE A 88 -11.00 8.49 -1.68
CA ILE A 88 -11.35 7.08 -1.58
C ILE A 88 -11.10 6.64 -0.14
N PRO A 89 -12.13 6.17 0.60
CA PRO A 89 -11.94 5.73 1.98
C PRO A 89 -10.90 4.62 2.07
N CYS A 90 -9.94 4.80 2.95
CA CYS A 90 -8.81 3.88 3.12
C CYS A 90 -8.45 3.78 4.59
N ARG A 91 -8.23 2.55 5.08
CA ARG A 91 -7.79 2.27 6.44
C ARG A 91 -6.34 1.76 6.41
N PHE A 92 -5.60 2.11 7.43
CA PHE A 92 -4.30 1.52 7.73
C PHE A 92 -4.54 0.33 8.67
N VAL A 93 -4.06 -0.85 8.30
CA VAL A 93 -4.29 -2.09 9.03
C VAL A 93 -2.96 -2.60 9.58
N THR A 94 -2.95 -2.96 10.85
CA THR A 94 -1.81 -3.63 11.48
C THR A 94 -2.20 -5.03 11.92
N GLY A 95 -1.26 -5.94 11.81
CA GLY A 95 -1.43 -7.32 12.19
C GLY A 95 -0.13 -8.07 12.01
N SER A 96 -0.20 -9.28 11.51
CA SER A 96 0.98 -10.10 11.24
C SER A 96 0.79 -10.97 10.00
N SER A 97 1.91 -11.43 9.46
CA SER A 97 1.94 -12.50 8.47
C SER A 97 2.96 -13.52 8.96
N GLY A 98 2.50 -14.75 9.24
CA GLY A 98 3.29 -15.69 10.02
C GLY A 98 3.61 -15.13 11.41
N SER A 99 4.87 -15.19 11.81
CA SER A 99 5.36 -14.64 13.09
C SER A 99 5.83 -13.19 13.01
N VAL A 100 5.71 -12.55 11.84
CA VAL A 100 6.26 -11.20 11.59
C VAL A 100 5.13 -10.18 11.62
N GLY A 101 5.35 -9.08 12.36
CA GLY A 101 4.46 -7.93 12.34
C GLY A 101 4.38 -7.35 10.93
N HIS A 102 3.18 -6.93 10.54
CA HIS A 102 2.92 -6.47 9.17
C HIS A 102 1.86 -5.37 9.16
N ALA A 103 1.88 -4.57 8.10
CA ALA A 103 0.91 -3.51 7.86
C ALA A 103 0.47 -3.52 6.39
N TRP A 104 -0.80 -3.23 6.16
CA TRP A 104 -1.40 -3.13 4.83
C TRP A 104 -2.58 -2.18 4.87
N ASN A 105 -3.45 -2.21 3.88
CA ASN A 105 -4.59 -1.30 3.82
C ASN A 105 -5.91 -2.04 3.57
N MET A 106 -7.00 -1.34 3.84
CA MET A 106 -8.33 -1.62 3.33
C MET A 106 -8.83 -0.40 2.57
N VAL A 107 -9.54 -0.62 1.47
CA VAL A 107 -10.19 0.44 0.69
C VAL A 107 -11.66 0.15 0.49
N LYS A 108 -12.47 1.21 0.38
CA LYS A 108 -13.91 1.10 0.14
C LYS A 108 -14.22 1.44 -1.30
N LEU A 109 -14.84 0.50 -2.00
CA LEU A 109 -15.30 0.66 -3.38
C LEU A 109 -16.76 0.25 -3.48
N SER A 110 -17.60 1.12 -4.04
CA SER A 110 -19.02 0.86 -4.22
C SER A 110 -19.71 0.34 -2.94
N GLY A 111 -19.37 0.96 -1.82
CA GLY A 111 -19.94 0.62 -0.52
C GLY A 111 -19.39 -0.62 0.16
N LYS A 112 -18.40 -1.30 -0.42
CA LYS A 112 -17.78 -2.52 0.12
C LYS A 112 -16.32 -2.29 0.44
N TRP A 113 -15.85 -2.88 1.54
CA TRP A 113 -14.44 -2.82 1.93
C TRP A 113 -13.68 -4.04 1.41
N TYR A 114 -12.44 -3.82 0.99
CA TYR A 114 -11.52 -4.85 0.47
C TYR A 114 -10.14 -4.65 1.06
N HIS A 115 -9.45 -5.75 1.33
CA HIS A 115 -8.03 -5.70 1.67
C HIS A 115 -7.18 -5.43 0.44
N ILE A 116 -6.11 -4.67 0.64
CA ILE A 116 -5.09 -4.46 -0.38
C ILE A 116 -3.72 -4.42 0.30
N ASP A 117 -2.78 -5.24 -0.17
CA ASP A 117 -1.42 -5.31 0.37
C ASP A 117 -0.43 -5.04 -0.76
N VAL A 118 -0.09 -3.78 -0.93
CA VAL A 118 0.81 -3.34 -2.01
C VAL A 118 2.21 -3.91 -1.80
N THR A 119 2.67 -4.01 -0.56
CA THR A 119 3.99 -4.57 -0.24
C THR A 119 4.12 -6.02 -0.72
N PHE A 120 3.13 -6.85 -0.43
CA PHE A 120 3.14 -8.27 -0.82
C PHE A 120 2.90 -8.46 -2.32
N ASP A 121 2.28 -7.49 -2.98
CA ASP A 121 2.16 -7.47 -4.44
C ASP A 121 3.43 -6.93 -5.14
N ASP A 122 4.44 -6.55 -4.35
CA ASP A 122 5.79 -6.18 -4.81
C ASP A 122 6.84 -7.12 -4.17
N PRO A 123 6.78 -8.43 -4.47
CA PRO A 123 7.59 -9.40 -3.75
C PRO A 123 9.07 -9.32 -4.09
N ILE A 124 9.90 -9.72 -3.10
CA ILE A 124 11.33 -9.95 -3.30
C ILE A 124 11.51 -11.40 -3.77
N ILE A 125 12.05 -11.58 -4.96
CA ILE A 125 12.35 -12.89 -5.53
C ILE A 125 13.86 -13.01 -5.73
N ASN A 126 14.44 -14.08 -5.19
CA ASN A 126 15.91 -14.31 -5.24
C ASN A 126 16.72 -13.13 -4.67
N GLY A 127 16.22 -12.50 -3.61
CA GLY A 127 16.92 -11.40 -2.92
C GLY A 127 16.88 -10.06 -3.65
N THR A 128 16.10 -9.93 -4.72
CA THR A 128 15.97 -8.69 -5.48
C THR A 128 14.53 -8.25 -5.60
N ASN A 129 14.29 -6.95 -5.67
CA ASN A 129 13.04 -6.41 -6.13
C ASN A 129 12.86 -6.81 -7.59
N THR A 130 11.78 -7.52 -7.88
CA THR A 130 11.51 -7.94 -9.24
C THR A 130 11.18 -6.76 -10.14
N ASN A 131 11.33 -6.96 -11.36
CA ASN A 131 11.15 -6.22 -12.59
C ASN A 131 9.99 -5.21 -12.67
N LYS A 132 9.39 -4.82 -11.55
CA LYS A 132 8.37 -3.78 -11.51
C LYS A 132 7.06 -4.13 -12.23
N LYS A 133 6.84 -5.42 -12.42
CA LYS A 133 5.57 -5.91 -12.91
C LYS A 133 4.61 -6.06 -11.74
N PRO A 134 3.43 -5.42 -11.76
CA PRO A 134 2.46 -5.56 -10.68
C PRO A 134 1.92 -6.98 -10.57
N TYR A 135 1.88 -7.49 -9.33
CA TYR A 135 1.10 -8.67 -8.96
C TYR A 135 -0.21 -8.22 -8.34
N TYR A 136 -1.21 -9.09 -8.37
CA TYR A 136 -2.55 -8.79 -7.85
C TYR A 136 -3.04 -9.84 -6.86
N THR A 137 -2.13 -10.62 -6.29
CA THR A 137 -2.42 -11.68 -5.32
C THR A 137 -3.16 -11.14 -4.09
N TYR A 138 -2.83 -9.92 -3.68
CA TYR A 138 -3.42 -9.26 -2.52
C TYR A 138 -4.10 -7.95 -2.89
N PHE A 139 -4.67 -7.89 -4.07
CA PHE A 139 -5.36 -6.74 -4.61
C PHE A 139 -6.87 -6.90 -4.47
N LEU A 140 -7.50 -6.10 -3.62
CA LEU A 140 -8.95 -6.04 -3.40
C LEU A 140 -9.55 -7.40 -2.99
N LYS A 141 -8.96 -8.04 -1.98
CA LYS A 141 -9.36 -9.37 -1.52
C LYS A 141 -10.30 -9.31 -0.33
N SER A 142 -11.15 -10.34 -0.22
CA SER A 142 -11.97 -10.55 0.96
C SER A 142 -11.14 -10.97 2.16
N SER A 143 -11.72 -10.84 3.37
CA SER A 143 -11.10 -11.37 4.58
C SER A 143 -10.90 -12.89 4.53
N SER A 144 -11.78 -13.62 3.82
CA SER A 144 -11.62 -15.07 3.63
C SER A 144 -10.29 -15.42 2.94
N VAL A 145 -9.89 -14.63 1.96
CA VAL A 145 -8.60 -14.81 1.27
C VAL A 145 -7.46 -14.34 2.15
N MET A 146 -7.57 -13.14 2.73
CA MET A 146 -6.47 -12.56 3.53
C MET A 146 -6.11 -13.38 4.76
N LYS A 147 -7.09 -13.97 5.42
CA LYS A 147 -6.86 -14.79 6.64
C LYS A 147 -6.02 -16.03 6.40
N LYS A 148 -5.81 -16.44 5.16
CA LYS A 148 -4.92 -17.55 4.83
C LYS A 148 -3.45 -17.22 5.09
N THR A 149 -3.09 -15.94 5.02
CA THR A 149 -1.69 -15.46 5.12
C THR A 149 -1.51 -14.31 6.10
N HIS A 150 -2.58 -13.61 6.47
CA HIS A 150 -2.56 -12.43 7.33
C HIS A 150 -3.42 -12.64 8.57
N HIS A 151 -2.93 -12.15 9.72
CA HIS A 151 -3.67 -12.17 10.99
C HIS A 151 -3.94 -10.74 11.44
N PHE A 152 -5.17 -10.45 11.80
CA PHE A 152 -5.59 -9.12 12.26
C PHE A 152 -6.80 -9.25 13.18
N THR A 153 -7.00 -8.27 14.05
CA THR A 153 -8.15 -8.24 14.97
C THR A 153 -9.35 -7.68 14.22
N ALA A 154 -10.22 -8.57 13.73
CA ALA A 154 -11.34 -8.22 12.85
C ALA A 154 -12.28 -7.15 13.45
N SER A 155 -12.47 -7.15 14.76
CA SER A 155 -13.34 -6.16 15.44
C SER A 155 -12.85 -4.71 15.34
N LYS A 156 -11.59 -4.50 15.01
CA LYS A 156 -10.99 -3.16 14.87
C LYS A 156 -11.21 -2.52 13.50
N TYR A 157 -11.69 -3.28 12.53
CA TYR A 157 -11.73 -2.84 11.14
C TYR A 157 -13.09 -3.12 10.49
N PRO A 158 -13.40 -2.44 9.38
CA PRO A 158 -14.59 -2.75 8.60
C PRO A 158 -14.59 -4.20 8.11
N THR A 159 -15.77 -4.77 7.96
CA THR A 159 -15.96 -6.12 7.42
C THR A 159 -15.67 -6.15 5.92
N CYS A 160 -14.86 -7.12 5.46
CA CYS A 160 -14.52 -7.31 4.06
C CYS A 160 -15.08 -8.65 3.57
N ASN A 161 -16.39 -8.70 3.32
CA ASN A 161 -17.10 -9.93 2.94
C ASN A 161 -17.24 -10.13 1.43
N SER A 162 -17.07 -9.09 0.64
CA SER A 162 -17.23 -9.20 -0.82
C SER A 162 -16.10 -10.00 -1.44
N LYS A 163 -16.47 -11.01 -2.21
CA LYS A 163 -15.55 -11.88 -2.95
C LYS A 163 -15.42 -11.47 -4.42
N LYS A 164 -15.89 -10.28 -4.76
CA LYS A 164 -15.98 -9.81 -6.15
C LYS A 164 -14.66 -9.90 -6.91
N TYR A 165 -13.55 -9.68 -6.22
CA TYR A 165 -12.22 -9.65 -6.83
C TYR A 165 -11.27 -10.74 -6.28
N ASP A 166 -11.81 -11.73 -5.58
CA ASP A 166 -11.01 -12.85 -5.02
C ASP A 166 -10.36 -13.72 -6.10
#